data_523e3985e6650cbadfbb6b145f55ce4d
#
_entry.id   523e3985e6650cbadfbb6b145f55ce4d
#
_cell.length_a   1.000
_cell.length_b   1.000
_cell.length_c   1.000
_cell.angle_alpha   90.00
_cell.angle_beta   90.00
_cell.angle_gamma   90.00
#
_symmetry.space_group_name_H-M   'P 1'
#
loop_
_entity.id
_entity.type
_entity.pdbx_description
1 polymer ?
#
loop_
_entity_poly.entity_id
_entity_poly.type
_entity_poly.pdbx_seq_one_letter_code
_entity_poly.pdbx_strand_id
1 'polypeptide(L)'
;MQPASPTVVAVDGVLCDLTRTLARSAAEVVCLIPPGGDPHEHRLRPSDRQALSKAALVLHNGFNLTPAATKMRGAGTVVAVAEKAMPEYKGRDPHVWHDPANTAAMATVVASSLKSVLPPSQRSALASRAAEATAVLDGVGRWGSAQFATVPENQRVLVSEHQAFGHLANRFKLRPIALVDSFATGGVLRPSSLRRITAKLKGSGARALFPESLPVSKTLRRISRRTGISVSDAPLFADGLAPGRSTVATATLNICTVVNAQGGRCDQAAADRLNSRWSAIR
;
A
#
# COMPACT_ATOMS: atom_id res chain seq x y z
N MET A 1 35.35 17.97 -5.33
CA MET A 1 34.36 17.05 -5.92
C MET A 1 33.31 16.75 -4.87
N GLN A 2 32.03 17.03 -5.11
CA GLN A 2 30.98 16.51 -4.26
C GLN A 2 30.98 14.98 -4.35
N PRO A 3 30.91 14.25 -3.22
CA PRO A 3 30.78 12.80 -3.26
C PRO A 3 29.50 12.45 -4.05
N ALA A 4 29.57 11.42 -4.86
CA ALA A 4 28.42 10.93 -5.62
C ALA A 4 27.28 10.60 -4.65
N SER A 5 26.04 10.96 -5.01
CA SER A 5 24.87 10.66 -4.20
C SER A 5 24.74 9.14 -4.05
N PRO A 6 24.47 8.61 -2.84
CA PRO A 6 24.30 7.18 -2.64
C PRO A 6 23.11 6.64 -3.42
N THR A 7 23.26 5.43 -4.00
CA THR A 7 22.15 4.72 -4.62
C THR A 7 21.35 3.99 -3.56
N VAL A 8 20.05 4.22 -3.52
CA VAL A 8 19.08 3.55 -2.64
C VAL A 8 18.09 2.77 -3.50
N VAL A 9 17.97 1.48 -3.27
CA VAL A 9 17.01 0.62 -3.96
C VAL A 9 15.77 0.46 -3.09
N ALA A 10 14.60 0.83 -3.63
CA ALA A 10 13.30 0.56 -3.05
C ALA A 10 12.58 -0.52 -3.86
N VAL A 11 12.12 -1.59 -3.21
CA VAL A 11 11.64 -2.77 -3.93
C VAL A 11 10.25 -2.56 -4.48
N ASP A 12 9.32 -2.04 -3.70
CA ASP A 12 7.91 -1.84 -4.08
C ASP A 12 7.53 -0.36 -4.24
N GLY A 13 6.35 -0.11 -4.80
CA GLY A 13 5.91 1.24 -5.15
C GLY A 13 5.73 2.15 -3.93
N VAL A 14 5.24 1.62 -2.80
CA VAL A 14 5.04 2.40 -1.57
C VAL A 14 6.38 2.85 -1.00
N LEU A 15 7.32 1.93 -0.87
CA LEU A 15 8.68 2.26 -0.41
C LEU A 15 9.41 3.19 -1.39
N CYS A 16 9.15 3.04 -2.69
CA CYS A 16 9.70 3.94 -3.71
C CYS A 16 9.25 5.38 -3.49
N ASP A 17 7.94 5.61 -3.30
CA ASP A 17 7.38 6.94 -3.07
C ASP A 17 7.85 7.53 -1.73
N LEU A 18 7.81 6.75 -0.64
CA LEU A 18 8.34 7.16 0.67
C LEU A 18 9.81 7.57 0.58
N THR A 19 10.63 6.74 -0.07
CA THR A 19 12.07 6.99 -0.18
C THR A 19 12.35 8.24 -1.02
N ARG A 20 11.68 8.41 -2.15
CA ARG A 20 11.81 9.60 -3.00
C ARG A 20 11.37 10.87 -2.29
N THR A 21 10.26 10.80 -1.56
CA THR A 21 9.74 11.92 -0.76
C THR A 21 10.73 12.34 0.33
N LEU A 22 11.37 11.39 0.99
CA LEU A 22 12.29 11.66 2.09
C LEU A 22 13.71 11.98 1.63
N ALA A 23 14.26 11.27 0.65
CA ALA A 23 15.61 11.48 0.16
C ALA A 23 15.74 12.69 -0.76
N ARG A 24 14.71 12.96 -1.59
CA ARG A 24 14.75 13.99 -2.64
C ARG A 24 16.01 13.81 -3.51
N SER A 25 16.76 14.88 -3.74
CA SER A 25 18.02 14.87 -4.52
C SER A 25 19.23 14.36 -3.73
N ALA A 26 19.08 14.03 -2.44
CA ALA A 26 20.19 13.58 -1.59
C ALA A 26 20.63 12.15 -1.88
N ALA A 27 19.79 11.33 -2.52
CA ALA A 27 20.10 9.98 -2.99
C ALA A 27 19.51 9.72 -4.36
N GLU A 28 20.16 8.84 -5.13
CA GLU A 28 19.59 8.23 -6.33
C GLU A 28 18.67 7.07 -5.91
N VAL A 29 17.35 7.21 -6.15
CA VAL A 29 16.36 6.19 -5.76
C VAL A 29 15.95 5.35 -6.96
N VAL A 30 16.34 4.07 -6.93
CA VAL A 30 15.99 3.06 -7.93
C VAL A 30 14.82 2.22 -7.41
N CYS A 31 13.72 2.19 -8.18
CA CYS A 31 12.53 1.43 -7.85
C CYS A 31 12.48 0.16 -8.68
N LEU A 32 12.42 -1.02 -8.06
CA LEU A 32 12.48 -2.29 -8.78
C LEU A 32 11.15 -2.66 -9.42
N ILE A 33 10.06 -2.53 -8.67
CA ILE A 33 8.71 -2.85 -9.14
C ILE A 33 8.07 -1.56 -9.65
N PRO A 34 7.73 -1.50 -10.96
CA PRO A 34 7.08 -0.33 -11.52
C PRO A 34 5.65 -0.15 -10.97
N PRO A 35 5.07 1.05 -11.07
CA PRO A 35 3.66 1.28 -10.72
C PRO A 35 2.74 0.27 -11.41
N GLY A 36 1.83 -0.34 -10.66
CA GLY A 36 0.92 -1.39 -11.14
C GLY A 36 1.57 -2.79 -11.27
N GLY A 37 2.85 -2.93 -10.96
CA GLY A 37 3.50 -4.25 -10.88
C GLY A 37 3.10 -4.99 -9.60
N ASP A 38 2.93 -6.31 -9.71
CA ASP A 38 2.60 -7.19 -8.59
C ASP A 38 3.87 -7.56 -7.79
N PRO A 39 3.98 -7.19 -6.51
CA PRO A 39 5.14 -7.51 -5.69
C PRO A 39 5.24 -9.01 -5.35
N HIS A 40 4.13 -9.74 -5.31
CA HIS A 40 4.12 -11.16 -4.99
C HIS A 40 4.73 -12.02 -6.10
N GLU A 41 4.56 -11.60 -7.36
CA GLU A 41 5.05 -12.33 -8.53
C GLU A 41 6.36 -11.76 -9.09
N HIS A 42 6.90 -10.70 -8.48
CA HIS A 42 8.12 -10.06 -8.98
C HIS A 42 9.31 -11.03 -9.01
N ARG A 43 9.98 -11.08 -10.16
CA ARG A 43 11.20 -11.86 -10.38
C ARG A 43 12.37 -10.92 -10.67
N LEU A 44 13.50 -11.14 -9.99
CA LEU A 44 14.69 -10.33 -10.18
C LEU A 44 15.24 -10.44 -11.61
N ARG A 45 15.19 -9.35 -12.33
CA ARG A 45 15.79 -9.18 -13.67
C ARG A 45 17.29 -8.88 -13.57
N PRO A 46 18.07 -9.03 -14.65
CA PRO A 46 19.48 -8.64 -14.67
C PRO A 46 19.70 -7.17 -14.23
N SER A 47 18.84 -6.24 -14.69
CA SER A 47 18.87 -4.83 -14.29
C SER A 47 18.66 -4.64 -12.79
N ASP A 48 17.76 -5.42 -12.17
CA ASP A 48 17.51 -5.35 -10.73
C ASP A 48 18.75 -5.79 -9.93
N ARG A 49 19.40 -6.86 -10.37
CA ARG A 49 20.67 -7.34 -9.77
C ARG A 49 21.80 -6.31 -9.90
N GLN A 50 21.87 -5.62 -11.02
CA GLN A 50 22.85 -4.55 -11.25
C GLN A 50 22.57 -3.36 -10.29
N ALA A 51 21.32 -2.95 -10.12
CA ALA A 51 20.95 -1.90 -9.18
C ALA A 51 21.29 -2.31 -7.73
N LEU A 52 20.94 -3.54 -7.34
CA LEU A 52 21.24 -4.09 -6.02
C LEU A 52 22.74 -4.14 -5.72
N SER A 53 23.58 -4.49 -6.71
CA SER A 53 25.04 -4.57 -6.52
C SER A 53 25.70 -3.22 -6.24
N LYS A 54 25.08 -2.11 -6.65
CA LYS A 54 25.56 -0.73 -6.43
C LYS A 54 24.90 -0.03 -5.25
N ALA A 55 23.83 -0.63 -4.68
CA ALA A 55 23.04 0.00 -3.65
C ALA A 55 23.82 0.14 -2.32
N ALA A 56 23.84 1.34 -1.76
CA ALA A 56 24.27 1.58 -0.39
C ALA A 56 23.18 1.14 0.62
N LEU A 57 21.92 1.16 0.20
CA LEU A 57 20.77 0.78 1.01
C LEU A 57 19.71 0.11 0.14
N VAL A 58 19.15 -1.01 0.61
CA VAL A 58 18.03 -1.71 -0.02
C VAL A 58 16.87 -1.75 0.96
N LEU A 59 15.71 -1.26 0.54
CA LEU A 59 14.48 -1.20 1.32
C LEU A 59 13.44 -2.12 0.69
N HIS A 60 12.97 -3.12 1.43
CA HIS A 60 11.84 -3.96 1.04
C HIS A 60 10.79 -4.00 2.15
N ASN A 61 9.55 -4.32 1.83
CA ASN A 61 8.46 -4.27 2.80
C ASN A 61 8.71 -5.24 3.99
N GLY A 62 9.11 -6.46 3.72
CA GLY A 62 9.09 -7.56 4.68
C GLY A 62 7.77 -8.33 4.63
N PHE A 63 7.48 -9.14 5.65
CA PHE A 63 6.30 -10.02 5.76
C PHE A 63 6.05 -10.85 4.48
N ASN A 64 7.13 -11.17 3.75
CA ASN A 64 7.09 -11.92 2.49
C ASN A 64 6.18 -11.31 1.39
N LEU A 65 6.00 -10.00 1.37
CA LEU A 65 5.27 -9.31 0.29
C LEU A 65 5.90 -9.62 -1.07
N THR A 66 7.22 -9.50 -1.14
CA THR A 66 8.00 -9.83 -2.35
C THR A 66 8.91 -11.02 -2.04
N PRO A 67 8.50 -12.26 -2.39
CA PRO A 67 9.31 -13.45 -2.08
C PRO A 67 10.72 -13.41 -2.67
N ALA A 68 10.90 -12.71 -3.81
CA ALA A 68 12.22 -12.49 -4.40
C ALA A 68 13.16 -11.68 -3.49
N ALA A 69 12.65 -10.88 -2.54
CA ALA A 69 13.46 -10.08 -1.62
C ALA A 69 14.36 -10.95 -0.72
N THR A 70 13.96 -12.18 -0.40
CA THR A 70 14.77 -13.12 0.38
C THR A 70 16.08 -13.50 -0.30
N LYS A 71 16.14 -13.35 -1.64
CA LYS A 71 17.31 -13.63 -2.49
C LYS A 71 18.11 -12.38 -2.85
N MET A 72 17.65 -11.21 -2.44
CA MET A 72 18.35 -9.95 -2.71
C MET A 72 19.64 -9.91 -1.90
N ARG A 73 20.73 -9.64 -2.59
CA ARG A 73 22.05 -9.39 -2.02
C ARG A 73 22.54 -8.09 -2.62
N GLY A 74 22.83 -7.12 -1.78
CA GLY A 74 23.34 -5.81 -2.19
C GLY A 74 24.75 -5.58 -1.67
N ALA A 75 25.39 -4.55 -2.15
CA ALA A 75 26.66 -4.07 -1.60
C ALA A 75 26.48 -3.43 -0.22
N GLY A 76 25.28 -2.91 0.07
CA GLY A 76 24.95 -2.19 1.30
C GLY A 76 23.97 -2.91 2.22
N THR A 77 23.39 -2.13 3.15
CA THR A 77 22.46 -2.61 4.15
C THR A 77 21.09 -2.94 3.53
N VAL A 78 20.50 -4.08 3.89
CA VAL A 78 19.15 -4.49 3.49
C VAL A 78 18.22 -4.37 4.68
N VAL A 79 17.06 -3.70 4.51
CA VAL A 79 16.10 -3.42 5.59
C VAL A 79 14.70 -3.90 5.21
N ALA A 80 14.12 -4.76 6.03
CA ALA A 80 12.69 -5.11 5.99
C ALA A 80 11.90 -4.03 6.74
N VAL A 81 11.39 -3.04 6.00
CA VAL A 81 10.90 -1.78 6.57
C VAL A 81 9.67 -1.97 7.43
N ALA A 82 8.65 -2.72 6.95
CA ALA A 82 7.43 -2.91 7.70
C ALA A 82 7.64 -3.82 8.93
N GLU A 83 8.49 -4.84 8.82
CA GLU A 83 8.84 -5.68 9.97
C GLU A 83 9.54 -4.86 11.07
N LYS A 84 10.45 -3.96 10.66
CA LYS A 84 11.13 -3.06 11.61
C LYS A 84 10.20 -1.98 12.17
N ALA A 85 9.22 -1.52 11.39
CA ALA A 85 8.23 -0.54 11.83
C ALA A 85 7.20 -1.13 12.81
N MET A 86 6.97 -2.45 12.73
CA MET A 86 5.93 -3.14 13.49
C MET A 86 6.46 -4.41 14.17
N PRO A 87 7.43 -4.31 15.11
CA PRO A 87 8.10 -5.47 15.69
C PRO A 87 7.16 -6.39 16.50
N GLU A 88 6.07 -5.83 17.01
CA GLU A 88 5.07 -6.59 17.79
C GLU A 88 3.99 -7.27 16.91
N TYR A 89 3.95 -6.97 15.62
CA TYR A 89 2.99 -7.59 14.72
C TYR A 89 3.32 -9.06 14.47
N LYS A 90 2.42 -9.96 14.87
CA LYS A 90 2.58 -11.43 14.70
C LYS A 90 1.74 -11.99 13.55
N GLY A 91 1.03 -11.13 12.81
CA GLY A 91 0.24 -11.52 11.64
C GLY A 91 1.10 -11.84 10.43
N ARG A 92 0.44 -12.23 9.34
CA ARG A 92 1.08 -12.59 8.07
C ARG A 92 0.64 -11.69 6.91
N ASP A 93 -0.30 -10.76 7.14
CA ASP A 93 -0.76 -9.83 6.10
C ASP A 93 0.36 -8.81 5.81
N PRO A 94 0.98 -8.84 4.62
CA PRO A 94 2.07 -7.95 4.28
C PRO A 94 1.61 -6.56 3.86
N HIS A 95 0.30 -6.35 3.62
CA HIS A 95 -0.27 -5.12 3.06
C HIS A 95 -0.49 -4.04 4.14
N VAL A 96 0.53 -3.86 4.97
CA VAL A 96 0.45 -3.03 6.19
C VAL A 96 0.22 -1.54 5.90
N TRP A 97 0.63 -1.04 4.74
CA TRP A 97 0.50 0.37 4.33
C TRP A 97 -0.94 0.83 4.10
N HIS A 98 -1.90 -0.07 4.06
CA HIS A 98 -3.32 0.29 4.00
C HIS A 98 -3.84 0.88 5.31
N ASP A 99 -3.09 0.78 6.41
CA ASP A 99 -3.27 1.63 7.59
C ASP A 99 -2.28 2.81 7.51
N PRO A 100 -2.76 4.07 7.44
CA PRO A 100 -1.89 5.25 7.41
C PRO A 100 -0.94 5.36 8.62
N ALA A 101 -1.31 4.83 9.78
CA ALA A 101 -0.44 4.82 10.95
C ALA A 101 0.78 3.90 10.75
N ASN A 102 0.56 2.72 10.14
CA ASN A 102 1.66 1.83 9.78
C ASN A 102 2.58 2.48 8.74
N THR A 103 1.99 3.18 7.76
CA THR A 103 2.77 3.89 6.74
C THR A 103 3.61 5.01 7.35
N ALA A 104 3.10 5.71 8.37
CA ALA A 104 3.85 6.71 9.11
C ALA A 104 5.05 6.08 9.88
N ALA A 105 4.83 4.93 10.51
CA ALA A 105 5.91 4.17 11.14
C ALA A 105 6.95 3.69 10.12
N MET A 106 6.51 3.21 8.94
CA MET A 106 7.40 2.86 7.83
C MET A 106 8.23 4.06 7.35
N ALA A 107 7.62 5.25 7.21
CA ALA A 107 8.33 6.48 6.84
C ALA A 107 9.43 6.82 7.85
N THR A 108 9.19 6.62 9.14
CA THR A 108 10.19 6.80 10.20
C THR A 108 11.37 5.83 10.05
N VAL A 109 11.10 4.55 9.72
CA VAL A 109 12.14 3.55 9.47
C VAL A 109 12.95 3.89 8.22
N VAL A 110 12.28 4.33 7.13
CA VAL A 110 12.94 4.78 5.90
C VAL A 110 13.85 5.96 6.20
N ALA A 111 13.38 6.97 6.94
CA ALA A 111 14.18 8.14 7.31
C ALA A 111 15.41 7.75 8.16
N SER A 112 15.24 6.87 9.16
CA SER A 112 16.34 6.35 9.96
C SER A 112 17.36 5.59 9.12
N SER A 113 16.90 4.80 8.16
CA SER A 113 17.77 4.05 7.23
C SER A 113 18.52 4.98 6.28
N LEU A 114 17.86 6.00 5.74
CA LEU A 114 18.49 7.03 4.90
C LEU A 114 19.56 7.82 5.66
N LYS A 115 19.32 8.13 6.94
CA LYS A 115 20.28 8.84 7.80
C LYS A 115 21.64 8.13 7.88
N SER A 116 21.69 6.80 7.75
CA SER A 116 22.94 6.04 7.80
C SER A 116 23.79 6.16 6.54
N VAL A 117 23.17 6.47 5.39
CA VAL A 117 23.85 6.53 4.09
C VAL A 117 23.99 7.95 3.53
N LEU A 118 23.19 8.90 4.03
CA LEU A 118 23.24 10.30 3.61
C LEU A 118 24.32 11.10 4.37
N PRO A 119 24.92 12.12 3.71
CA PRO A 119 25.86 13.03 4.36
C PRO A 119 25.25 13.72 5.57
N PRO A 120 26.06 14.05 6.60
CA PRO A 120 25.59 14.76 7.80
C PRO A 120 24.83 16.06 7.48
N SER A 121 25.22 16.80 6.43
CA SER A 121 24.57 18.04 5.97
C SER A 121 23.11 17.85 5.54
N GLN A 122 22.70 16.63 5.17
CA GLN A 122 21.33 16.31 4.73
C GLN A 122 20.40 15.88 5.89
N ARG A 123 20.95 15.64 7.08
CA ARG A 123 20.19 15.03 8.20
C ARG A 123 19.08 15.93 8.74
N SER A 124 19.32 17.24 8.83
CA SER A 124 18.30 18.19 9.30
C SER A 124 17.12 18.26 8.33
N ALA A 125 17.38 18.42 7.04
CA ALA A 125 16.34 18.42 6.01
C ALA A 125 15.59 17.10 5.93
N LEU A 126 16.28 15.94 6.07
CA LEU A 126 15.65 14.62 6.15
C LEU A 126 14.71 14.52 7.36
N ALA A 127 15.12 15.01 8.53
CA ALA A 127 14.29 14.98 9.73
C ALA A 127 13.02 15.82 9.58
N SER A 128 13.14 17.02 8.97
CA SER A 128 12.00 17.89 8.67
C SER A 128 11.01 17.19 7.73
N ARG A 129 11.51 16.62 6.62
CA ARG A 129 10.66 15.88 5.66
C ARG A 129 9.97 14.68 6.30
N ALA A 130 10.67 13.95 7.17
CA ALA A 130 10.09 12.81 7.88
C ALA A 130 8.96 13.25 8.83
N ALA A 131 9.13 14.35 9.55
CA ALA A 131 8.09 14.89 10.41
C ALA A 131 6.86 15.34 9.61
N GLU A 132 7.07 16.04 8.48
CA GLU A 132 5.96 16.43 7.59
C GLU A 132 5.25 15.22 6.99
N ALA A 133 5.99 14.22 6.50
CA ALA A 133 5.42 13.00 5.94
C ALA A 133 4.54 12.27 6.97
N THR A 134 5.04 12.12 8.19
CA THR A 134 4.29 11.51 9.29
C THR A 134 3.02 12.32 9.60
N ALA A 135 3.12 13.65 9.69
CA ALA A 135 1.97 14.50 9.97
C ALA A 135 0.89 14.44 8.88
N VAL A 136 1.28 14.30 7.60
CA VAL A 136 0.32 14.12 6.50
C VAL A 136 -0.34 12.75 6.60
N LEU A 137 0.41 11.68 6.85
CA LEU A 137 -0.13 10.31 6.99
C LEU A 137 -1.09 10.20 8.18
N ASP A 138 -0.76 10.82 9.31
CA ASP A 138 -1.68 10.94 10.45
C ASP A 138 -2.95 11.72 10.07
N GLY A 139 -2.80 12.74 9.24
CA GLY A 139 -3.92 13.48 8.64
C GLY A 139 -4.83 12.58 7.80
N VAL A 140 -4.25 11.69 6.97
CA VAL A 140 -4.99 10.68 6.19
C VAL A 140 -5.77 9.74 7.12
N GLY A 141 -5.14 9.29 8.21
CA GLY A 141 -5.80 8.43 9.20
C GLY A 141 -7.01 9.08 9.87
N ARG A 142 -6.89 10.35 10.29
CA ARG A 142 -8.01 11.12 10.88
C ARG A 142 -9.10 11.41 9.85
N TRP A 143 -8.73 11.87 8.68
CA TRP A 143 -9.65 12.13 7.58
C TRP A 143 -10.40 10.84 7.18
N GLY A 144 -9.70 9.73 6.97
CA GLY A 144 -10.31 8.44 6.62
C GLY A 144 -11.32 7.98 7.66
N SER A 145 -11.02 8.15 8.96
CA SER A 145 -11.97 7.81 10.03
C SER A 145 -13.25 8.64 9.93
N ALA A 146 -13.15 9.94 9.61
CA ALA A 146 -14.32 10.81 9.41
C ALA A 146 -15.13 10.38 8.16
N GLN A 147 -14.45 9.97 7.07
CA GLN A 147 -15.15 9.50 5.86
C GLN A 147 -15.92 8.21 6.13
N PHE A 148 -15.29 7.21 6.75
CA PHE A 148 -15.95 5.95 7.10
C PHE A 148 -17.07 6.11 8.14
N ALA A 149 -17.02 7.15 8.98
CA ALA A 149 -18.13 7.47 9.89
C ALA A 149 -19.43 7.84 9.15
N THR A 150 -19.34 8.30 7.88
CA THR A 150 -20.51 8.58 7.04
C THR A 150 -21.16 7.32 6.45
N VAL A 151 -20.46 6.18 6.46
CA VAL A 151 -20.99 4.90 5.99
C VAL A 151 -21.89 4.29 7.05
N PRO A 152 -23.15 3.89 6.72
CA PRO A 152 -24.01 3.19 7.66
C PRO A 152 -23.32 1.95 8.26
N GLU A 153 -23.46 1.72 9.54
CA GLU A 153 -22.69 0.70 10.27
C GLU A 153 -22.87 -0.70 9.69
N ASN A 154 -24.09 -1.07 9.32
CA ASN A 154 -24.41 -2.35 8.69
C ASN A 154 -23.85 -2.50 7.27
N GLN A 155 -23.36 -1.42 6.66
CA GLN A 155 -22.75 -1.39 5.34
C GLN A 155 -21.22 -1.24 5.38
N ARG A 156 -20.60 -1.21 6.56
CA ARG A 156 -19.13 -1.16 6.73
C ARG A 156 -18.49 -2.51 6.40
N VAL A 157 -18.63 -2.92 5.15
CA VAL A 157 -18.13 -4.18 4.61
C VAL A 157 -17.24 -3.90 3.41
N LEU A 158 -16.05 -4.46 3.39
CA LEU A 158 -15.13 -4.35 2.27
C LEU A 158 -14.96 -5.72 1.62
N VAL A 159 -15.37 -5.86 0.35
CA VAL A 159 -15.26 -7.11 -0.41
C VAL A 159 -14.18 -6.96 -1.47
N SER A 160 -13.05 -7.64 -1.31
CA SER A 160 -11.86 -7.60 -2.18
C SER A 160 -11.60 -8.95 -2.86
N GLU A 161 -10.78 -8.96 -3.91
CA GLU A 161 -10.46 -10.21 -4.61
C GLU A 161 -9.52 -11.09 -3.80
N HIS A 162 -8.51 -10.54 -3.10
CA HIS A 162 -7.65 -11.28 -2.16
C HIS A 162 -7.53 -10.58 -0.79
N GLN A 163 -6.77 -11.16 0.15
CA GLN A 163 -6.64 -10.67 1.52
C GLN A 163 -5.60 -9.52 1.62
N ALA A 164 -5.87 -8.38 0.97
CA ALA A 164 -4.94 -7.24 1.00
C ALA A 164 -5.38 -6.12 1.96
N PHE A 165 -6.65 -6.04 2.31
CA PHE A 165 -7.19 -4.88 3.01
C PHE A 165 -7.48 -5.12 4.50
N GLY A 166 -6.80 -6.10 5.11
CA GLY A 166 -6.95 -6.41 6.54
C GLY A 166 -6.59 -5.23 7.44
N HIS A 167 -5.48 -4.56 7.17
CA HIS A 167 -5.01 -3.41 7.94
C HIS A 167 -5.92 -2.19 7.77
N LEU A 168 -6.41 -1.90 6.56
CA LEU A 168 -7.41 -0.85 6.32
C LEU A 168 -8.71 -1.15 7.06
N ALA A 169 -9.20 -2.39 6.97
CA ALA A 169 -10.43 -2.81 7.61
C ALA A 169 -10.35 -2.67 9.14
N ASN A 170 -9.24 -3.11 9.73
CA ASN A 170 -9.00 -2.95 11.17
C ASN A 170 -8.96 -1.47 11.58
N ARG A 171 -8.23 -0.64 10.84
CA ARG A 171 -8.08 0.78 11.12
C ARG A 171 -9.41 1.53 11.12
N PHE A 172 -10.28 1.24 10.16
CA PHE A 172 -11.52 1.98 9.94
C PHE A 172 -12.78 1.19 10.33
N LYS A 173 -12.63 0.10 11.09
CA LYS A 173 -13.73 -0.73 11.61
C LYS A 173 -14.65 -1.26 10.52
N LEU A 174 -14.06 -1.76 9.43
CA LEU A 174 -14.77 -2.46 8.37
C LEU A 174 -14.73 -3.96 8.62
N ARG A 175 -15.69 -4.69 8.10
CA ARG A 175 -15.66 -6.14 8.02
C ARG A 175 -15.10 -6.57 6.67
N PRO A 176 -13.88 -7.13 6.61
CA PRO A 176 -13.29 -7.57 5.34
C PRO A 176 -13.87 -8.92 4.92
N ILE A 177 -14.09 -9.08 3.61
CA ILE A 177 -14.45 -10.33 2.96
C ILE A 177 -13.59 -10.46 1.72
N ALA A 178 -12.54 -11.28 1.78
CA ALA A 178 -11.76 -11.64 0.60
C ALA A 178 -12.41 -12.79 -0.15
N LEU A 179 -12.39 -12.73 -1.49
CA LEU A 179 -12.91 -13.80 -2.34
C LEU A 179 -11.97 -14.98 -2.38
N VAL A 180 -10.67 -14.72 -2.36
CA VAL A 180 -9.62 -15.73 -2.24
C VAL A 180 -8.96 -15.59 -0.88
N ASP A 181 -8.87 -16.72 -0.17
CA ASP A 181 -8.23 -16.82 1.15
C ASP A 181 -6.71 -16.93 0.97
N SER A 182 -6.08 -15.83 0.53
CA SER A 182 -4.65 -15.73 0.28
C SER A 182 -4.21 -14.28 0.41
N PHE A 183 -2.98 -14.06 0.87
CA PHE A 183 -2.31 -12.75 0.83
C PHE A 183 -1.59 -12.49 -0.49
N ALA A 184 -1.54 -13.46 -1.39
CA ALA A 184 -0.96 -13.29 -2.71
C ALA A 184 -2.05 -13.33 -3.79
N THR A 185 -1.81 -12.61 -4.89
CA THR A 185 -2.65 -12.63 -6.09
C THR A 185 -2.64 -14.00 -6.78
N GLY A 186 -3.50 -14.19 -7.79
CA GLY A 186 -3.51 -15.40 -8.61
C GLY A 186 -4.17 -16.64 -7.96
N GLY A 187 -4.74 -16.51 -6.77
CA GLY A 187 -5.43 -17.61 -6.10
C GLY A 187 -6.67 -18.09 -6.88
N VAL A 188 -6.82 -19.43 -7.01
CA VAL A 188 -7.94 -20.02 -7.73
C VAL A 188 -9.13 -20.23 -6.80
N LEU A 189 -10.27 -19.61 -7.14
CA LEU A 189 -11.51 -19.83 -6.41
C LEU A 189 -12.16 -21.18 -6.79
N ARG A 190 -12.03 -22.17 -5.91
CA ARG A 190 -12.65 -23.50 -6.10
C ARG A 190 -14.18 -23.41 -6.06
N PRO A 191 -14.93 -24.31 -6.73
CA PRO A 191 -16.40 -24.32 -6.73
C PRO A 191 -17.03 -24.35 -5.34
N SER A 192 -16.44 -25.09 -4.39
CA SER A 192 -16.88 -25.13 -2.99
C SER A 192 -16.69 -23.78 -2.29
N SER A 193 -15.57 -23.12 -2.49
CA SER A 193 -15.28 -21.79 -1.97
C SER A 193 -16.23 -20.74 -2.57
N LEU A 194 -16.54 -20.86 -3.87
CA LEU A 194 -17.50 -19.95 -4.52
C LEU A 194 -18.89 -20.03 -3.86
N ARG A 195 -19.39 -21.23 -3.54
CA ARG A 195 -20.68 -21.39 -2.84
C ARG A 195 -20.64 -20.76 -1.45
N ARG A 196 -19.59 -21.03 -0.67
CA ARG A 196 -19.40 -20.48 0.69
C ARG A 196 -19.34 -18.95 0.68
N ILE A 197 -18.57 -18.36 -0.24
CA ILE A 197 -18.44 -16.92 -0.37
C ILE A 197 -19.75 -16.26 -0.82
N THR A 198 -20.44 -16.85 -1.79
CA THR A 198 -21.76 -16.38 -2.22
C THR A 198 -22.76 -16.37 -1.05
N ALA A 199 -22.76 -17.42 -0.23
CA ALA A 199 -23.61 -17.47 0.97
C ALA A 199 -23.20 -16.40 2.00
N LYS A 200 -21.90 -16.20 2.25
CA LYS A 200 -21.37 -15.18 3.17
C LYS A 200 -21.71 -13.75 2.74
N LEU A 201 -21.76 -13.49 1.44
CA LEU A 201 -22.07 -12.17 0.88
C LEU A 201 -23.57 -11.85 0.97
N LYS A 202 -24.44 -12.83 0.82
CA LYS A 202 -25.88 -12.64 1.01
C LYS A 202 -26.16 -12.22 2.45
N GLY A 203 -26.84 -11.08 2.63
CA GLY A 203 -27.11 -10.51 3.96
C GLY A 203 -25.90 -9.87 4.65
N SER A 204 -24.75 -9.75 3.97
CA SER A 204 -23.56 -9.14 4.57
C SER A 204 -23.66 -7.62 4.76
N GLY A 205 -24.56 -6.94 4.05
CA GLY A 205 -24.63 -5.48 4.00
C GLY A 205 -23.68 -4.87 2.95
N ALA A 206 -22.89 -5.70 2.24
CA ALA A 206 -22.04 -5.21 1.17
C ALA A 206 -22.87 -4.67 0.00
N ARG A 207 -22.60 -3.44 -0.43
CA ARG A 207 -23.26 -2.79 -1.58
C ARG A 207 -22.45 -2.91 -2.86
N ALA A 208 -21.13 -3.11 -2.72
CA ALA A 208 -20.23 -3.26 -3.85
C ALA A 208 -19.21 -4.37 -3.65
N LEU A 209 -18.79 -4.98 -4.76
CA LEU A 209 -17.62 -5.83 -4.88
C LEU A 209 -16.52 -5.00 -5.53
N PHE A 210 -15.33 -4.99 -4.95
CA PHE A 210 -14.24 -4.16 -5.45
C PHE A 210 -13.27 -4.97 -6.30
N PRO A 211 -13.11 -4.64 -7.60
CA PRO A 211 -12.05 -5.21 -8.42
C PRO A 211 -10.69 -4.64 -7.99
N GLU A 212 -9.62 -5.38 -8.20
CA GLU A 212 -8.24 -4.93 -7.94
C GLU A 212 -7.49 -4.64 -9.24
N SER A 213 -8.12 -4.95 -10.36
CA SER A 213 -7.62 -4.65 -11.70
C SER A 213 -8.76 -4.45 -12.70
N LEU A 214 -8.44 -3.79 -13.82
CA LEU A 214 -9.33 -3.70 -14.96
C LEU A 214 -8.67 -4.35 -16.18
N PRO A 215 -9.42 -5.08 -17.01
CA PRO A 215 -10.87 -5.36 -16.94
C PRO A 215 -11.22 -6.28 -15.75
N VAL A 216 -12.42 -6.09 -15.19
CA VAL A 216 -12.95 -6.89 -14.06
C VAL A 216 -12.83 -8.39 -14.33
N SER A 217 -12.37 -9.16 -13.32
CA SER A 217 -12.18 -10.59 -13.43
C SER A 217 -13.47 -11.37 -13.71
N LYS A 218 -13.36 -12.52 -14.41
CA LYS A 218 -14.50 -13.41 -14.65
C LYS A 218 -15.13 -13.90 -13.35
N THR A 219 -14.30 -14.13 -12.33
CA THR A 219 -14.71 -14.57 -11.00
C THR A 219 -15.59 -13.53 -10.32
N LEU A 220 -15.14 -12.27 -10.31
CA LEU A 220 -15.88 -11.17 -9.68
C LEU A 220 -17.23 -10.95 -10.36
N ARG A 221 -17.27 -10.94 -11.71
CA ARG A 221 -18.52 -10.86 -12.47
C ARG A 221 -19.49 -12.02 -12.16
N ARG A 222 -18.97 -13.24 -12.00
CA ARG A 222 -19.78 -14.41 -11.62
C ARG A 222 -20.40 -14.28 -10.24
N ILE A 223 -19.64 -13.78 -9.28
CA ILE A 223 -20.12 -13.53 -7.90
C ILE A 223 -21.18 -12.44 -7.90
N SER A 224 -20.93 -11.32 -8.60
CA SER A 224 -21.91 -10.24 -8.76
C SER A 224 -23.27 -10.77 -9.26
N ARG A 225 -23.27 -11.53 -10.36
CA ARG A 225 -24.51 -12.14 -10.89
C ARG A 225 -25.23 -13.08 -9.90
N ARG A 226 -24.48 -13.78 -9.04
CA ARG A 226 -25.06 -14.73 -8.08
C ARG A 226 -25.58 -14.06 -6.81
N THR A 227 -25.02 -12.95 -6.44
CA THR A 227 -25.35 -12.23 -5.20
C THR A 227 -26.28 -11.03 -5.42
N GLY A 228 -26.33 -10.52 -6.66
CA GLY A 228 -26.99 -9.26 -6.98
C GLY A 228 -26.21 -8.02 -6.54
N ILE A 229 -25.00 -8.19 -5.96
CA ILE A 229 -24.15 -7.07 -5.52
C ILE A 229 -23.39 -6.54 -6.73
N SER A 230 -23.49 -5.23 -6.97
CA SER A 230 -22.79 -4.57 -8.08
C SER A 230 -21.28 -4.60 -7.92
N VAL A 231 -20.55 -4.62 -9.04
CA VAL A 231 -19.11 -4.39 -9.05
C VAL A 231 -18.85 -2.89 -9.07
N SER A 232 -17.92 -2.41 -8.27
CA SER A 232 -17.46 -1.03 -8.30
C SER A 232 -16.84 -0.69 -9.66
N ASP A 233 -17.14 0.50 -10.19
CA ASP A 233 -16.57 0.98 -11.46
C ASP A 233 -15.07 1.30 -11.33
N ALA A 234 -14.62 1.65 -10.11
CA ALA A 234 -13.24 1.93 -9.82
C ALA A 234 -12.58 0.75 -9.09
N PRO A 235 -11.35 0.35 -9.48
CA PRO A 235 -10.59 -0.67 -8.77
C PRO A 235 -10.03 -0.14 -7.45
N LEU A 236 -9.71 -1.06 -6.54
CA LEU A 236 -8.85 -0.79 -5.40
C LEU A 236 -7.41 -1.20 -5.74
N PHE A 237 -6.47 -0.38 -5.35
CA PHE A 237 -5.04 -0.65 -5.52
C PHE A 237 -4.54 -1.39 -4.28
N ALA A 238 -4.47 -2.71 -4.40
CA ALA A 238 -4.15 -3.63 -3.30
C ALA A 238 -2.64 -3.76 -3.08
N ASP A 239 -1.88 -3.97 -4.16
CA ASP A 239 -0.47 -4.43 -4.11
C ASP A 239 0.55 -3.32 -4.36
N GLY A 240 0.11 -2.06 -4.35
CA GLY A 240 0.99 -0.92 -4.58
C GLY A 240 0.26 0.38 -4.82
N LEU A 241 0.85 1.23 -5.65
CA LEU A 241 0.31 2.56 -5.94
C LEU A 241 -0.53 2.56 -7.22
N ALA A 242 -1.57 3.37 -7.23
CA ALA A 242 -2.29 3.71 -8.45
C ALA A 242 -1.33 4.39 -9.46
N PRO A 243 -1.45 4.10 -10.76
CA PRO A 243 -0.58 4.68 -11.78
C PRO A 243 -0.50 6.21 -11.69
N GLY A 244 0.71 6.75 -11.64
CA GLY A 244 0.97 8.18 -11.55
C GLY A 244 0.58 8.84 -10.21
N ARG A 245 0.29 8.06 -9.16
CA ARG A 245 -0.11 8.58 -7.84
C ARG A 245 0.91 8.26 -6.77
N SER A 246 0.94 9.12 -5.75
CA SER A 246 1.72 8.91 -4.52
C SER A 246 1.02 7.95 -3.56
N THR A 247 1.71 7.58 -2.49
CA THR A 247 1.16 6.79 -1.38
C THR A 247 -0.11 7.44 -0.81
N VAL A 248 -0.06 8.74 -0.53
CA VAL A 248 -1.22 9.49 0.03
C VAL A 248 -2.37 9.54 -0.99
N ALA A 249 -2.07 9.81 -2.26
CA ALA A 249 -3.09 9.89 -3.30
C ALA A 249 -3.75 8.53 -3.58
N THR A 250 -3.01 7.43 -3.47
CA THR A 250 -3.57 6.07 -3.60
C THR A 250 -4.41 5.71 -2.38
N ALA A 251 -3.93 6.01 -1.17
CA ALA A 251 -4.69 5.73 0.06
C ALA A 251 -6.02 6.49 0.08
N THR A 252 -6.00 7.79 -0.24
CA THR A 252 -7.23 8.61 -0.28
C THR A 252 -8.19 8.16 -1.38
N LEU A 253 -7.68 7.73 -2.54
CA LEU A 253 -8.48 7.15 -3.62
C LEU A 253 -9.18 5.86 -3.17
N ASN A 254 -8.44 4.90 -2.59
CA ASN A 254 -9.00 3.66 -2.09
C ASN A 254 -10.10 3.92 -1.03
N ILE A 255 -9.83 4.82 -0.08
CA ILE A 255 -10.80 5.20 0.96
C ILE A 255 -12.07 5.77 0.33
N CYS A 256 -11.96 6.76 -0.57
CA CYS A 256 -13.12 7.35 -1.23
C CYS A 256 -13.91 6.34 -2.06
N THR A 257 -13.22 5.45 -2.78
CA THR A 257 -13.85 4.38 -3.56
C THR A 257 -14.72 3.50 -2.67
N VAL A 258 -14.20 3.05 -1.52
CA VAL A 258 -14.97 2.22 -0.59
C VAL A 258 -16.10 3.00 0.06
N VAL A 259 -15.83 4.20 0.59
CA VAL A 259 -16.83 5.03 1.28
C VAL A 259 -18.03 5.31 0.38
N ASN A 260 -17.79 5.80 -0.84
CA ASN A 260 -18.87 6.17 -1.76
C ASN A 260 -19.68 4.94 -2.20
N ALA A 261 -19.02 3.83 -2.53
CA ALA A 261 -19.69 2.60 -2.96
C ALA A 261 -20.51 1.96 -1.82
N GLN A 262 -20.12 2.15 -0.57
CA GLN A 262 -20.82 1.62 0.61
C GLN A 262 -21.86 2.61 1.19
N GLY A 263 -22.22 3.64 0.43
CA GLY A 263 -23.33 4.57 0.78
C GLY A 263 -22.93 5.70 1.71
N GLY A 264 -21.63 5.90 1.94
CA GLY A 264 -21.11 7.07 2.62
C GLY A 264 -20.88 8.24 1.66
N ARG A 265 -20.18 9.26 2.18
CA ARG A 265 -19.83 10.45 1.41
C ARG A 265 -18.38 10.80 1.67
N CYS A 266 -17.56 10.83 0.60
CA CYS A 266 -16.15 11.17 0.70
C CYS A 266 -15.92 12.66 0.43
N ASP A 267 -15.23 13.36 1.34
CA ASP A 267 -14.76 14.74 1.14
C ASP A 267 -13.49 14.73 0.27
N GLN A 268 -13.70 14.80 -1.05
CA GLN A 268 -12.62 14.81 -2.04
C GLN A 268 -11.74 16.06 -1.90
N ALA A 269 -12.31 17.21 -1.56
CA ALA A 269 -11.53 18.45 -1.42
C ALA A 269 -10.53 18.36 -0.25
N ALA A 270 -10.91 17.71 0.85
CA ALA A 270 -9.98 17.45 1.95
C ALA A 270 -8.90 16.41 1.56
N ALA A 271 -9.24 15.38 0.77
CA ALA A 271 -8.28 14.45 0.21
C ALA A 271 -7.25 15.17 -0.67
N ASP A 272 -7.69 16.07 -1.55
CA ASP A 272 -6.82 16.84 -2.45
C ASP A 272 -5.87 17.76 -1.67
N ARG A 273 -6.31 18.35 -0.55
CA ARG A 273 -5.42 19.12 0.35
C ARG A 273 -4.33 18.24 0.96
N LEU A 274 -4.65 17.00 1.38
CA LEU A 274 -3.64 16.06 1.89
C LEU A 274 -2.64 15.66 0.80
N ASN A 275 -3.13 15.41 -0.42
CA ASN A 275 -2.29 15.10 -1.57
C ASN A 275 -1.34 16.25 -1.93
N SER A 276 -1.84 17.49 -1.91
CA SER A 276 -1.05 18.68 -2.17
C SER A 276 0.03 18.88 -1.10
N ARG A 277 -0.30 18.65 0.18
CA ARG A 277 0.70 18.71 1.27
C ARG A 277 1.78 17.64 1.11
N TRP A 278 1.43 16.40 0.72
CA TRP A 278 2.41 15.36 0.45
C TRP A 278 3.37 15.75 -0.67
N SER A 279 2.83 16.25 -1.77
CA SER A 279 3.62 16.70 -2.93
C SER A 279 4.51 17.89 -2.63
N ALA A 280 4.16 18.70 -1.65
CA ALA A 280 4.89 19.91 -1.24
C ALA A 280 6.06 19.61 -0.28
N ILE A 281 6.22 18.42 0.26
CA ILE A 281 7.33 18.02 1.14
C ILE A 281 8.66 18.24 0.43
N ARG A 282 9.54 19.09 0.97
CA ARG A 282 10.80 19.51 0.31
C ARG A 282 12.01 19.42 1.24
#